data_d61dacfaff340e5a0e04dce672b2dc9b
#
_entry.id   d61dacfaff340e5a0e04dce672b2dc9b
#
_cell.length_a   1.000
_cell.length_b   1.000
_cell.length_c   1.000
_cell.angle_alpha   90.00
_cell.angle_beta   90.00
_cell.angle_gamma   90.00
#
_symmetry.space_group_name_H-M   'P 1'
#
loop_
_entity.id
_entity.type
_entity.pdbx_description
1 polymer ?
#
loop_
_entity_poly.entity_id
_entity_poly.type
_entity_poly.pdbx_seq_one_letter_code
_entity_poly.pdbx_strand_id
1 'polypeptide(L)'
;MAVVVGYSPNREGRAALAHGVDAAIRRRVPLVVVSSTEDSSEAVESDLAAFTGRLHDHGLAYEVRHLPRSEDPADDLLQVAADVSADVIVIGLRRRSPVGKLILGSNAQRILLDATCPVLAVKGE
;
A
#
# COMPACT_ATOMS: atom_id res chain seq x y z
N MET A 1 -4.41 13.43 6.36
CA MET A 1 -4.24 12.28 7.25
C MET A 1 -4.91 11.06 6.66
N ALA A 2 -4.11 10.06 6.34
CA ALA A 2 -4.59 8.83 5.72
C ALA A 2 -3.55 7.73 5.89
N VAL A 3 -3.98 6.48 5.68
CA VAL A 3 -3.06 5.36 5.49
C VAL A 3 -2.93 5.14 3.99
N VAL A 4 -1.71 5.12 3.48
CA VAL A 4 -1.42 4.92 2.06
C VAL A 4 -0.83 3.52 1.88
N VAL A 5 -1.43 2.73 0.99
CA VAL A 5 -0.98 1.36 0.70
C VAL A 5 -0.43 1.30 -0.71
N GLY A 6 0.80 0.80 -0.85
CA GLY A 6 1.34 0.42 -2.15
C GLY A 6 0.85 -0.97 -2.52
N TYR A 7 -0.12 -1.05 -3.40
CA TYR A 7 -0.76 -2.30 -3.78
C TYR A 7 -0.18 -2.85 -5.07
N SER A 8 -0.06 -4.17 -5.12
CA SER A 8 0.16 -4.93 -6.34
C SER A 8 -0.63 -6.25 -6.24
N PRO A 9 -1.07 -6.85 -7.37
CA PRO A 9 -1.93 -8.04 -7.35
C PRO A 9 -1.12 -9.31 -7.10
N ASN A 10 -0.46 -9.38 -5.98
CA ASN A 10 0.34 -10.52 -5.56
C ASN A 10 0.22 -10.66 -4.04
N ARG A 11 0.89 -11.68 -3.50
CA ARG A 11 0.80 -12.00 -2.08
C ARG A 11 1.25 -10.84 -1.21
N GLU A 12 2.33 -10.18 -1.57
CA GLU A 12 2.86 -9.04 -0.81
C GLU A 12 1.90 -7.85 -0.85
N GLY A 13 1.33 -7.57 -2.01
CA GLY A 13 0.36 -6.48 -2.18
C GLY A 13 -0.91 -6.71 -1.40
N ARG A 14 -1.41 -7.94 -1.40
CA ARG A 14 -2.59 -8.29 -0.59
C ARG A 14 -2.30 -8.20 0.91
N ALA A 15 -1.11 -8.62 1.33
CA ALA A 15 -0.70 -8.48 2.74
C ALA A 15 -0.61 -7.00 3.13
N ALA A 16 -0.05 -6.17 2.27
CA ALA A 16 0.02 -4.72 2.50
C ALA A 16 -1.38 -4.13 2.63
N LEU A 17 -2.31 -4.56 1.76
CA LEU A 17 -3.69 -4.08 1.81
C LEU A 17 -4.36 -4.45 3.13
N ALA A 18 -4.24 -5.70 3.58
CA ALA A 18 -4.83 -6.16 4.84
C ALA A 18 -4.30 -5.37 6.03
N HIS A 19 -2.99 -5.17 6.11
CA HIS A 19 -2.37 -4.39 7.17
C HIS A 19 -2.73 -2.91 7.08
N GLY A 20 -2.87 -2.40 5.86
CA GLY A 20 -3.31 -1.01 5.64
C GLY A 20 -4.73 -0.77 6.16
N VAL A 21 -5.63 -1.69 5.90
CA VAL A 21 -7.01 -1.61 6.44
C VAL A 21 -7.00 -1.60 7.96
N ASP A 22 -6.25 -2.52 8.58
CA ASP A 22 -6.12 -2.56 10.04
C ASP A 22 -5.56 -1.25 10.61
N ALA A 23 -4.56 -0.69 9.95
CA ALA A 23 -3.96 0.58 10.36
C ALA A 23 -4.96 1.74 10.25
N ALA A 24 -5.73 1.78 9.15
CA ALA A 24 -6.75 2.82 8.95
C ALA A 24 -7.82 2.76 10.05
N ILE A 25 -8.27 1.56 10.38
CA ILE A 25 -9.28 1.35 11.42
C ILE A 25 -8.74 1.79 12.78
N ARG A 26 -7.53 1.36 13.14
CA ARG A 26 -6.94 1.73 14.43
C ARG A 26 -6.68 3.23 14.57
N ARG A 27 -6.26 3.87 13.49
CA ARG A 27 -5.95 5.31 13.49
C ARG A 27 -7.16 6.17 13.21
N ARG A 28 -8.27 5.59 12.75
CA ARG A 28 -9.51 6.28 12.39
C ARG A 28 -9.28 7.32 11.30
N VAL A 29 -8.56 6.92 10.25
CA VAL A 29 -8.26 7.77 9.09
C VAL A 29 -8.63 7.02 7.82
N PRO A 30 -8.86 7.76 6.71
CA PRO A 30 -9.19 7.10 5.44
C PRO A 30 -8.04 6.28 4.89
N LEU A 31 -8.38 5.36 4.00
CA LEU A 31 -7.45 4.48 3.31
C LEU A 31 -7.27 4.95 1.87
N VAL A 32 -6.03 5.07 1.44
CA VAL A 32 -5.70 5.37 0.04
C VAL A 32 -4.88 4.22 -0.50
N VAL A 33 -5.43 3.52 -1.49
CA VAL A 33 -4.76 2.40 -2.15
C VAL A 33 -4.17 2.91 -3.46
N VAL A 34 -2.86 2.76 -3.62
CA VAL A 34 -2.16 3.19 -4.84
C VAL A 34 -1.84 1.95 -5.66
N SER A 35 -2.34 1.92 -6.88
CA SER A 35 -2.20 0.80 -7.81
C SER A 35 -1.69 1.31 -9.15
N SER A 36 -1.01 0.46 -9.92
CA SER A 36 -0.60 0.79 -11.28
C SER A 36 -1.77 0.62 -12.25
N THR A 37 -1.88 1.49 -13.25
CA THR A 37 -2.88 1.34 -14.31
C THR A 37 -2.63 0.10 -15.17
N GLU A 38 -1.45 -0.49 -15.13
CA GLU A 38 -1.15 -1.75 -15.80
C GLU A 38 -1.76 -2.94 -15.08
N ASP A 39 -2.03 -2.81 -13.78
CA ASP A 39 -2.72 -3.83 -13.02
C ASP A 39 -4.21 -3.76 -13.32
N SER A 40 -4.86 -4.91 -13.30
CA SER A 40 -6.31 -4.98 -13.50
C SER A 40 -7.03 -4.23 -12.38
N SER A 41 -7.92 -3.31 -12.73
CA SER A 41 -8.79 -2.65 -11.75
C SER A 41 -9.69 -3.67 -11.05
N GLU A 42 -10.05 -4.76 -11.74
CA GLU A 42 -10.83 -5.83 -11.14
C GLU A 42 -10.06 -6.54 -10.04
N ALA A 43 -8.73 -6.70 -10.19
CA ALA A 43 -7.90 -7.35 -9.19
C ALA A 43 -7.89 -6.54 -7.87
N VAL A 44 -7.67 -5.24 -7.96
CA VAL A 44 -7.64 -4.41 -6.76
C VAL A 44 -9.02 -4.31 -6.12
N GLU A 45 -10.09 -4.20 -6.92
CA GLU A 45 -11.45 -4.16 -6.40
C GLU A 45 -11.84 -5.48 -5.74
N SER A 46 -11.46 -6.60 -6.33
CA SER A 46 -11.72 -7.92 -5.76
C SER A 46 -11.02 -8.10 -4.42
N ASP A 47 -9.76 -7.74 -4.34
CA ASP A 47 -9.01 -7.84 -3.09
C ASP A 47 -9.54 -6.86 -2.03
N LEU A 48 -9.90 -5.65 -2.44
CA LEU A 48 -10.44 -4.64 -1.54
C LEU A 48 -11.84 -4.99 -1.03
N ALA A 49 -12.62 -5.70 -1.85
CA ALA A 49 -14.01 -6.07 -1.50
C ALA A 49 -14.09 -6.84 -0.17
N ALA A 50 -13.06 -7.61 0.16
CA ALA A 50 -13.00 -8.34 1.43
C ALA A 50 -12.97 -7.41 2.65
N PHE A 51 -12.62 -6.14 2.47
CA PHE A 51 -12.41 -5.19 3.57
C PHE A 51 -13.40 -4.03 3.57
N THR A 52 -14.15 -3.83 2.49
CA THR A 52 -15.05 -2.65 2.37
C THR A 52 -16.12 -2.62 3.45
N GLY A 53 -16.65 -3.78 3.84
CA GLY A 53 -17.63 -3.86 4.92
C GLY A 53 -17.07 -3.37 6.24
N ARG A 54 -15.85 -3.77 6.57
CA ARG A 54 -15.19 -3.33 7.81
C ARG A 54 -14.93 -1.82 7.80
N LEU A 55 -14.47 -1.28 6.69
CA LEU A 55 -14.26 0.16 6.56
C LEU A 55 -15.56 0.92 6.71
N HIS A 56 -16.61 0.44 6.07
CA HIS A 56 -17.94 1.04 6.17
C HIS A 56 -18.46 1.01 7.61
N ASP A 57 -18.32 -0.12 8.30
CA ASP A 57 -18.77 -0.26 9.68
C ASP A 57 -18.08 0.71 10.63
N HIS A 58 -16.85 1.10 10.32
CA HIS A 58 -16.10 2.08 11.10
C HIS A 58 -16.25 3.50 10.58
N GLY A 59 -17.10 3.71 9.58
CA GLY A 59 -17.33 5.04 9.00
C GLY A 59 -16.13 5.62 8.27
N LEU A 60 -15.27 4.77 7.71
CA LEU A 60 -14.05 5.21 7.06
C LEU A 60 -14.19 5.22 5.55
N ALA A 61 -13.74 6.30 4.94
CA ALA A 61 -13.67 6.43 3.49
C ALA A 61 -12.43 5.71 2.96
N TYR A 62 -12.52 5.26 1.72
CA TYR A 62 -11.36 4.73 1.01
C TYR A 62 -11.41 5.17 -0.44
N GLU A 63 -10.24 5.23 -1.06
CA GLU A 63 -10.13 5.49 -2.50
C GLU A 63 -9.01 4.65 -3.09
N VAL A 64 -9.12 4.37 -4.39
CA VAL A 64 -8.06 3.71 -5.15
C VAL A 64 -7.54 4.72 -6.17
N ARG A 65 -6.24 4.96 -6.15
CA ARG A 65 -5.57 5.81 -7.14
C ARG A 65 -4.79 4.91 -8.09
N HIS A 66 -5.18 4.91 -9.35
CA HIS A 66 -4.47 4.20 -10.41
C HIS A 66 -3.47 5.15 -11.02
N LEU A 67 -2.18 4.88 -10.83
CA LEU A 67 -1.11 5.70 -11.38
C LEU A 67 -0.53 5.03 -12.62
N PRO A 68 -0.20 5.79 -13.66
CA PRO A 68 0.46 5.22 -14.82
C PRO A 68 1.84 4.69 -14.44
N ARG A 69 2.30 3.67 -15.14
CA ARG A 69 3.65 3.16 -14.96
C ARG A 69 4.64 4.29 -15.22
N SER A 70 5.60 4.45 -14.32
CA SER A 70 6.62 5.48 -14.43
C SER A 70 7.99 4.88 -14.18
N GLU A 71 9.02 5.69 -14.45
CA GLU A 71 10.40 5.29 -14.18
C GLU A 71 10.71 5.26 -12.68
N ASP A 72 9.90 5.92 -11.89
CA ASP A 72 10.12 6.03 -10.44
C ASP A 72 8.84 5.82 -9.65
N PRO A 73 8.39 4.56 -9.54
CA PRO A 73 7.17 4.24 -8.77
C PRO A 73 7.27 4.63 -7.29
N ALA A 74 8.47 4.57 -6.73
CA ALA A 74 8.67 4.97 -5.33
C ALA A 74 8.39 6.46 -5.13
N ASP A 75 8.87 7.29 -6.05
CA ASP A 75 8.61 8.73 -5.98
C ASP A 75 7.12 9.03 -6.12
N ASP A 76 6.44 8.33 -7.01
CA ASP A 76 4.99 8.50 -7.20
C ASP A 76 4.22 8.17 -5.92
N LEU A 77 4.58 7.09 -5.25
CA LEU A 77 3.95 6.71 -3.98
C LEU A 77 4.23 7.75 -2.88
N LEU A 78 5.47 8.21 -2.80
CA LEU A 78 5.86 9.24 -1.84
C LEU A 78 5.11 10.55 -2.10
N GLN A 79 4.88 10.90 -3.37
CA GLN A 79 4.13 12.08 -3.73
C GLN A 79 2.67 11.98 -3.29
N VAL A 80 2.03 10.85 -3.50
CA VAL A 80 0.66 10.61 -3.03
C VAL A 80 0.61 10.73 -1.50
N ALA A 81 1.56 10.14 -0.81
CA ALA A 81 1.62 10.22 0.65
C ALA A 81 1.75 11.66 1.14
N ALA A 82 2.56 12.48 0.47
CA ALA A 82 2.68 13.89 0.78
C ALA A 82 1.37 14.64 0.53
N ASP A 83 0.73 14.38 -0.61
CA ASP A 83 -0.51 15.05 -1.02
C ASP A 83 -1.65 14.80 -0.04
N VAL A 84 -1.73 13.61 0.55
CA VAL A 84 -2.80 13.24 1.49
C VAL A 84 -2.37 13.39 2.95
N SER A 85 -1.18 13.87 3.21
CA SER A 85 -0.62 13.98 4.57
C SER A 85 -0.69 12.64 5.29
N ALA A 86 -0.08 11.62 4.71
CA ALA A 86 -0.18 10.25 5.19
C ALA A 86 0.36 10.11 6.62
N ASP A 87 -0.37 9.37 7.45
CA ASP A 87 0.06 8.97 8.78
C ASP A 87 1.03 7.80 8.74
N VAL A 88 0.85 6.92 7.75
CA VAL A 88 1.70 5.76 7.54
C VAL A 88 1.59 5.30 6.08
N ILE A 89 2.69 4.80 5.56
CA ILE A 89 2.74 4.12 4.26
C ILE A 89 2.92 2.63 4.54
N VAL A 90 2.13 1.79 3.89
CA VAL A 90 2.23 0.34 4.02
C VAL A 90 2.68 -0.25 2.69
N ILE A 91 3.76 -0.99 2.70
CA ILE A 91 4.30 -1.66 1.52
C ILE A 91 4.53 -3.14 1.79
N GLY A 92 4.43 -3.96 0.76
CA GLY A 92 4.76 -5.38 0.84
C GLY A 92 6.21 -5.64 0.46
N LEU A 93 6.83 -6.57 1.14
CA LEU A 93 8.19 -7.01 0.85
C LEU A 93 8.15 -8.38 0.18
N ARG A 94 8.90 -8.51 -0.88
CA ARG A 94 8.99 -9.74 -1.67
C ARG A 94 10.23 -10.54 -1.30
N ARG A 95 10.06 -11.86 -1.15
CA ARG A 95 11.21 -12.77 -1.06
C ARG A 95 11.76 -12.98 -2.46
N ARG A 96 13.04 -12.68 -2.65
CA ARG A 96 13.70 -12.83 -3.94
C ARG A 96 14.82 -13.87 -3.95
N SER A 97 15.17 -14.41 -2.80
CA SER A 97 16.27 -15.36 -2.67
C SER A 97 15.75 -16.80 -2.58
N PRO A 98 16.37 -17.76 -3.29
CA PRO A 98 16.03 -19.19 -3.14
C PRO A 98 16.24 -19.72 -1.72
N VAL A 99 17.07 -19.05 -0.91
CA VAL A 99 17.28 -19.42 0.49
C VAL A 99 16.31 -18.75 1.45
N GLY A 100 15.28 -18.07 0.92
CA GLY A 100 14.23 -17.47 1.73
C GLY A 100 14.59 -16.16 2.43
N LYS A 101 15.68 -15.54 2.07
CA LYS A 101 16.07 -14.24 2.62
C LYS A 101 15.23 -13.14 2.00
N LEU A 102 14.82 -12.17 2.81
CA LEU A 102 14.18 -10.97 2.32
C LEU A 102 15.24 -10.02 1.78
N ILE A 103 15.06 -9.60 0.54
CA ILE A 103 15.93 -8.61 -0.09
C ILE A 103 15.06 -7.39 -0.38
N LEU A 104 15.47 -6.22 0.12
CA LEU A 104 14.77 -4.99 -0.19
C LEU A 104 15.08 -4.59 -1.63
N GLY A 105 14.03 -4.44 -2.43
CA GLY A 105 14.18 -3.85 -3.76
C GLY A 105 14.47 -2.36 -3.66
N SER A 106 14.93 -1.76 -4.75
CA SER A 106 15.29 -0.34 -4.80
C SER A 106 14.13 0.56 -4.43
N ASN A 107 12.91 0.22 -4.86
CA ASN A 107 11.73 1.02 -4.53
C ASN A 107 11.40 0.98 -3.04
N ALA A 108 11.48 -0.19 -2.42
CA ALA A 108 11.25 -0.33 -0.99
C ALA A 108 12.29 0.44 -0.19
N GLN A 109 13.56 0.35 -0.56
CA GLN A 109 14.63 1.13 0.07
C GLN A 109 14.37 2.62 -0.05
N ARG A 110 14.01 3.10 -1.23
CA ARG A 110 13.72 4.50 -1.47
C ARG A 110 12.58 5.01 -0.59
N ILE A 111 11.51 4.24 -0.50
CA ILE A 111 10.36 4.61 0.33
C ILE A 111 10.75 4.66 1.80
N LEU A 112 11.48 3.65 2.29
CA LEU A 112 11.90 3.61 3.69
C LEU A 112 12.82 4.77 4.06
N LEU A 113 13.70 5.18 3.15
CA LEU A 113 14.67 6.25 3.43
C LEU A 113 14.08 7.64 3.26
N ASP A 114 13.18 7.84 2.29
CA ASP A 114 12.72 9.17 1.90
C ASP A 114 11.34 9.54 2.43
N ALA A 115 10.59 8.61 2.97
CA ALA A 115 9.27 8.90 3.52
C ALA A 115 9.39 9.85 4.72
N THR A 116 8.46 10.80 4.81
CA THR A 116 8.39 11.74 5.93
C THR A 116 7.44 11.27 7.03
N CYS A 117 6.85 10.09 6.85
CA CYS A 117 5.98 9.43 7.83
C CYS A 117 6.48 8.01 8.08
N PRO A 118 5.99 7.33 9.12
CA PRO A 118 6.32 5.93 9.35
C PRO A 118 5.96 5.05 8.16
N VAL A 119 6.78 4.03 7.93
CA VAL A 119 6.55 3.03 6.88
C VAL A 119 6.44 1.66 7.53
N LEU A 120 5.35 0.97 7.25
CA LEU A 120 5.13 -0.39 7.68
C LEU A 120 5.45 -1.32 6.50
N ALA A 121 6.52 -2.07 6.62
CA ALA A 121 6.94 -3.02 5.60
C ALA A 121 6.45 -4.41 6.00
N VAL A 122 5.63 -5.02 5.16
CA VAL A 122 4.91 -6.24 5.47
C VAL A 122 5.42 -7.40 4.64
N LYS A 123 5.66 -8.51 5.27
CA LYS A 123 6.06 -9.75 4.58
C LYS A 123 4.82 -10.41 3.99
N GLY A 124 4.92 -10.83 2.73
CA GLY A 124 3.82 -11.46 2.00
C GLY A 124 3.70 -12.95 2.27
N GLU A 125 3.54 -13.34 3.49
CA GLU A 125 3.40 -14.75 3.86
C GLU A 125 1.97 -15.12 4.21
#